data_7914b146491cec5451a4ccade304d9ec
#
_entry.id   7914b146491cec5451a4ccade304d9ec
#
_cell.length_a   1.000
_cell.length_b   1.000
_cell.length_c   1.000
_cell.angle_alpha   90.00
_cell.angle_beta   90.00
_cell.angle_gamma   90.00
#
_symmetry.space_group_name_H-M   'P 1'
#
loop_
_entity.id
_entity.type
_entity.pdbx_description
1 polymer ?
#
loop_
_entity_poly.entity_id
_entity_poly.type
_entity_poly.pdbx_seq_one_letter_code
_entity_poly.pdbx_strand_id
1 'polypeptide(L)'
;MNIQRVYSSERKWLSRSLQRSLQVVPFYPTHQESRQMFWQSTKKRQAWRYTVENQTVYFVVEFTDTRMIICNLLAEKSPTDWCSFFMQLESCGRYFFKKSCELRFEEPLSSEWHERLLLHQYEMTAHQMGQHVWQKKLNYCSGLVLGGGGAHGAYQIGVWKALKEKNLAFEIITGTSVGALNGVLILQNDLDQAISLWKKLTTSQVMEFPKKTEENDLRKRFIQETRQMARSAIVEGGTSIAPLENLLRRMLEPQKILATSKPRLFTVATRLPDFTEVVTPIQQLSAEEIADWILASAAFYPAMAYRKISGSKYIDGGYRNNLPVDVAIQHGATECFVVDINGPGITKKITPPPGFVQWECGSLWSLGGFLIFDSQRNQMNIQLGYLETKKVLGDFQGKWYTFFTAKEAEGSWRKFLNYLMKDVQIDLSFWSDPNFARFA
;
A
#
# COMPACT_ATOMS: atom_id res chain seq x y z
N MET A 1 5.35 9.51 1.98
CA MET A 1 4.87 10.92 1.84
C MET A 1 3.75 11.14 2.85
N ASN A 2 3.83 12.20 3.66
CA ASN A 2 2.79 12.52 4.65
C ASN A 2 1.96 13.71 4.15
N ILE A 3 0.77 13.42 3.61
CA ILE A 3 -0.16 14.43 3.10
C ILE A 3 -1.28 14.61 4.12
N GLN A 4 -1.50 15.83 4.58
CA GLN A 4 -2.49 16.15 5.60
C GLN A 4 -3.30 17.38 5.21
N ARG A 5 -4.61 17.35 5.52
CA ARG A 5 -5.45 18.54 5.40
C ARG A 5 -5.14 19.51 6.51
N VAL A 6 -5.12 20.81 6.21
CA VAL A 6 -4.92 21.88 7.17
C VAL A 6 -6.27 22.48 7.55
N TYR A 7 -6.52 22.59 8.84
CA TYR A 7 -7.76 23.14 9.38
C TYR A 7 -7.58 24.54 9.96
N SER A 8 -8.64 25.31 9.97
CA SER A 8 -8.63 26.67 10.53
C SER A 8 -8.24 26.72 12.02
N SER A 9 -8.49 25.64 12.77
CA SER A 9 -8.07 25.47 14.17
C SER A 9 -6.54 25.43 14.33
N GLU A 10 -5.80 25.02 13.29
CA GLU A 10 -4.33 24.94 13.32
C GLU A 10 -3.65 26.31 13.10
N ARG A 11 -4.41 27.38 12.88
CA ARG A 11 -3.87 28.71 12.56
C ARG A 11 -2.85 29.22 13.58
N LYS A 12 -3.09 29.01 14.87
CA LYS A 12 -2.16 29.45 15.94
C LYS A 12 -0.80 28.77 15.85
N TRP A 13 -0.77 27.54 15.38
CA TRP A 13 0.43 26.72 15.30
C TRP A 13 1.23 26.97 14.03
N LEU A 14 0.53 27.05 12.93
CA LEU A 14 1.14 27.15 11.59
C LEU A 14 1.43 28.58 11.18
N SER A 15 0.93 29.59 11.91
CA SER A 15 1.10 31.00 11.53
C SER A 15 2.56 31.41 11.38
N ARG A 16 3.44 30.95 12.29
CA ARG A 16 4.89 31.25 12.22
C ARG A 16 5.57 30.56 11.03
N SER A 17 5.25 29.32 10.76
CA SER A 17 5.79 28.56 9.61
C SER A 17 5.32 29.19 8.29
N LEU A 18 4.03 29.50 8.18
CA LEU A 18 3.48 30.17 7.00
C LEU A 18 3.97 31.63 6.84
N GLN A 19 4.29 32.34 7.92
CA GLN A 19 4.93 33.66 7.81
C GLN A 19 6.32 33.60 7.22
N ARG A 20 7.06 32.51 7.43
CA ARG A 20 8.41 32.27 6.90
C ARG A 20 8.38 31.57 5.55
N SER A 21 7.26 31.02 5.13
CA SER A 21 7.14 30.33 3.85
C SER A 21 7.33 31.32 2.69
N LEU A 22 7.70 30.78 1.54
CA LEU A 22 7.89 31.51 0.30
C LEU A 22 6.78 31.12 -0.68
N GLN A 23 6.36 32.07 -1.50
CA GLN A 23 5.57 31.77 -2.69
C GLN A 23 6.53 31.25 -3.77
N VAL A 24 6.65 29.93 -3.87
CA VAL A 24 7.60 29.30 -4.79
C VAL A 24 7.11 29.25 -6.23
N VAL A 25 5.78 29.33 -6.42
CA VAL A 25 5.14 29.44 -7.74
C VAL A 25 4.21 30.65 -7.69
N PRO A 26 4.23 31.57 -8.68
CA PRO A 26 3.54 32.87 -8.62
C PRO A 26 2.04 32.76 -8.93
N PHE A 27 1.28 32.11 -8.05
CA PHE A 27 -0.17 32.03 -8.17
C PHE A 27 -0.89 33.37 -7.91
N TYR A 28 -0.28 34.24 -7.09
CA TYR A 28 -0.82 35.55 -6.73
C TYR A 28 0.26 36.63 -6.88
N PRO A 29 -0.12 37.90 -7.10
CA PRO A 29 0.83 39.00 -7.27
C PRO A 29 1.78 39.15 -6.07
N THR A 30 1.28 38.94 -4.85
CA THR A 30 2.07 39.09 -3.65
C THR A 30 2.04 37.86 -2.75
N HIS A 31 3.13 37.65 -2.00
CA HIS A 31 3.21 36.61 -1.00
C HIS A 31 2.15 36.79 0.13
N GLN A 32 1.78 38.04 0.44
CA GLN A 32 0.77 38.34 1.44
C GLN A 32 -0.61 37.83 0.99
N GLU A 33 -0.99 38.08 -0.25
CA GLU A 33 -2.24 37.59 -0.85
C GLU A 33 -2.26 36.06 -0.89
N SER A 34 -1.17 35.43 -1.31
CA SER A 34 -1.03 33.98 -1.32
C SER A 34 -1.29 33.38 0.07
N ARG A 35 -0.73 33.95 1.15
CA ARG A 35 -0.97 33.50 2.53
C ARG A 35 -2.42 33.73 2.95
N GLN A 36 -3.00 34.88 2.58
CA GLN A 36 -4.37 35.19 2.92
C GLN A 36 -5.33 34.18 2.26
N MET A 37 -5.13 33.90 1.00
CA MET A 37 -5.92 32.93 0.24
C MET A 37 -5.77 31.51 0.79
N PHE A 38 -4.56 31.12 1.20
CA PHE A 38 -4.36 29.84 1.89
C PHE A 38 -5.25 29.72 3.15
N TRP A 39 -5.27 30.75 4.02
CA TRP A 39 -6.11 30.72 5.22
C TRP A 39 -7.62 30.75 4.94
N GLN A 40 -8.04 31.44 3.90
CA GLN A 40 -9.45 31.40 3.46
C GLN A 40 -9.85 29.99 2.99
N SER A 41 -8.96 29.33 2.30
CA SER A 41 -9.18 27.98 1.78
C SER A 41 -9.26 26.89 2.87
N THR A 42 -8.74 27.15 4.07
CA THR A 42 -8.93 26.22 5.22
C THR A 42 -10.40 26.09 5.60
N LYS A 43 -11.19 27.17 5.47
CA LYS A 43 -12.64 27.16 5.75
C LYS A 43 -13.40 26.29 4.73
N LYS A 44 -12.91 26.23 3.49
CA LYS A 44 -13.47 25.42 2.41
C LYS A 44 -12.92 23.98 2.42
N ARG A 45 -12.04 23.62 3.36
CA ARG A 45 -11.36 22.32 3.43
C ARG A 45 -10.49 22.01 2.19
N GLN A 46 -9.97 23.04 1.53
CA GLN A 46 -9.15 22.95 0.32
C GLN A 46 -7.65 23.13 0.60
N ALA A 47 -7.27 23.48 1.84
CA ALA A 47 -5.88 23.68 2.23
C ALA A 47 -5.26 22.36 2.72
N TRP A 48 -4.07 22.07 2.21
CA TRP A 48 -3.32 20.87 2.50
C TRP A 48 -1.85 21.19 2.75
N ARG A 49 -1.16 20.24 3.37
CA ARG A 49 0.31 20.24 3.49
C ARG A 49 0.85 18.86 3.19
N TYR A 50 2.07 18.81 2.67
CA TYR A 50 2.87 17.59 2.70
C TYR A 50 4.27 17.90 3.21
N THR A 51 4.89 16.93 3.87
CA THR A 51 6.25 17.04 4.40
C THR A 51 7.13 15.97 3.78
N VAL A 52 8.26 16.40 3.22
CA VAL A 52 9.29 15.54 2.64
C VAL A 52 10.65 16.08 3.09
N GLU A 53 11.53 15.22 3.61
CA GLU A 53 12.91 15.55 3.95
C GLU A 53 13.09 16.83 4.78
N ASN A 54 12.29 17.03 5.81
CA ASN A 54 12.29 18.22 6.66
C ASN A 54 11.84 19.52 5.97
N GLN A 55 11.17 19.43 4.84
CA GLN A 55 10.53 20.57 4.20
C GLN A 55 9.01 20.39 4.16
N THR A 56 8.27 21.41 4.57
CA THR A 56 6.81 21.43 4.48
C THR A 56 6.38 22.32 3.31
N VAL A 57 5.52 21.78 2.48
CA VAL A 57 4.86 22.49 1.38
C VAL A 57 3.37 22.60 1.71
N TYR A 58 2.85 23.82 1.62
CA TYR A 58 1.45 24.15 1.84
C TYR A 58 0.80 24.44 0.48
N PHE A 59 -0.33 23.83 0.19
CA PHE A 59 -0.98 24.02 -1.09
C PHE A 59 -2.50 24.07 -0.95
N VAL A 60 -3.14 24.81 -1.83
CA VAL A 60 -4.60 24.87 -1.99
C VAL A 60 -4.97 24.06 -3.20
N VAL A 61 -5.88 23.11 -3.02
CA VAL A 61 -6.28 22.20 -4.09
C VAL A 61 -7.77 22.00 -4.13
N GLU A 62 -8.30 21.99 -5.35
CA GLU A 62 -9.66 21.55 -5.68
C GLU A 62 -9.57 20.19 -6.36
N PHE A 63 -10.41 19.26 -5.92
CA PHE A 63 -10.50 17.94 -6.51
C PHE A 63 -11.79 17.81 -7.31
N THR A 64 -11.65 17.38 -8.56
CA THR A 64 -12.76 16.79 -9.32
C THR A 64 -12.59 15.27 -9.33
N ASP A 65 -13.45 14.53 -10.00
CA ASP A 65 -13.32 13.07 -10.12
C ASP A 65 -12.00 12.66 -10.75
N THR A 66 -11.52 13.41 -11.73
CA THR A 66 -10.34 13.04 -12.51
C THR A 66 -9.15 13.98 -12.36
N ARG A 67 -9.32 15.18 -11.76
CA ARG A 67 -8.29 16.22 -11.74
C ARG A 67 -7.95 16.68 -10.33
N MET A 68 -6.69 16.99 -10.11
CA MET A 68 -6.19 17.75 -8.98
C MET A 68 -5.83 19.15 -9.47
N ILE A 69 -6.54 20.18 -9.01
CA ILE A 69 -6.37 21.57 -9.45
C ILE A 69 -5.69 22.33 -8.32
N ILE A 70 -4.47 22.77 -8.54
CA ILE A 70 -3.70 23.54 -7.58
C ILE A 70 -3.91 25.01 -7.87
N CYS A 71 -4.38 25.74 -6.86
CA CYS A 71 -4.70 27.17 -6.93
C CYS A 71 -3.75 28.03 -6.10
N ASN A 72 -2.90 27.43 -5.28
CA ASN A 72 -1.92 28.13 -4.48
C ASN A 72 -0.84 27.17 -3.96
N LEU A 73 0.40 27.67 -3.76
CA LEU A 73 1.51 26.89 -3.29
C LEU A 73 2.52 27.74 -2.54
N LEU A 74 2.79 27.36 -1.30
CA LEU A 74 3.76 27.99 -0.42
C LEU A 74 4.72 26.92 0.10
N ALA A 75 6.01 27.20 0.18
CA ALA A 75 6.99 26.27 0.75
C ALA A 75 7.89 26.98 1.76
N GLU A 76 8.43 26.25 2.72
CA GLU A 76 9.34 26.78 3.75
C GLU A 76 10.68 27.20 3.15
N LYS A 77 11.08 26.58 2.03
CA LYS A 77 12.31 26.88 1.30
C LYS A 77 12.07 26.86 -0.20
N SER A 78 12.85 27.62 -0.95
CA SER A 78 12.86 27.51 -2.41
C SER A 78 13.39 26.13 -2.82
N PRO A 79 12.77 25.47 -3.80
CA PRO A 79 13.28 24.21 -4.33
C PRO A 79 14.68 24.40 -4.93
N THR A 80 15.60 23.51 -4.57
CA THR A 80 16.93 23.43 -5.21
C THR A 80 16.89 22.55 -6.45
N ASP A 81 16.00 21.56 -6.46
CA ASP A 81 15.72 20.67 -7.59
C ASP A 81 14.23 20.76 -7.97
N TRP A 82 13.96 21.46 -9.05
CA TRP A 82 12.59 21.65 -9.56
C TRP A 82 11.98 20.35 -10.11
N CYS A 83 12.82 19.45 -10.64
CA CYS A 83 12.34 18.16 -11.13
C CYS A 83 11.74 17.34 -10.00
N SER A 84 12.51 17.12 -8.93
CA SER A 84 12.00 16.43 -7.74
C SER A 84 10.80 17.14 -7.12
N PHE A 85 10.78 18.48 -7.13
CA PHE A 85 9.67 19.26 -6.60
C PHE A 85 8.36 18.99 -7.35
N PHE A 86 8.37 19.07 -8.68
CA PHE A 86 7.18 18.78 -9.48
C PHE A 86 6.78 17.31 -9.40
N MET A 87 7.73 16.37 -9.40
CA MET A 87 7.44 14.95 -9.18
C MET A 87 6.73 14.69 -7.85
N GLN A 88 7.14 15.35 -6.77
CA GLN A 88 6.51 15.27 -5.47
C GLN A 88 5.10 15.90 -5.47
N LEU A 89 4.93 17.04 -6.15
CA LEU A 89 3.63 17.67 -6.30
C LEU A 89 2.64 16.78 -7.07
N GLU A 90 3.09 16.20 -8.17
CA GLU A 90 2.34 15.27 -8.99
C GLU A 90 1.99 13.97 -8.22
N SER A 91 2.88 13.54 -7.32
CA SER A 91 2.61 12.38 -6.46
C SER A 91 1.41 12.61 -5.53
N CYS A 92 1.11 13.86 -5.17
CA CYS A 92 -0.13 14.18 -4.46
C CYS A 92 -1.36 13.83 -5.32
N GLY A 93 -1.31 14.12 -6.62
CA GLY A 93 -2.37 13.74 -7.55
C GLY A 93 -2.53 12.23 -7.68
N ARG A 94 -1.42 11.49 -7.79
CA ARG A 94 -1.44 10.02 -7.79
C ARG A 94 -1.97 9.46 -6.49
N TYR A 95 -1.58 10.02 -5.35
CA TYR A 95 -2.08 9.61 -4.04
C TYR A 95 -3.61 9.69 -3.93
N PHE A 96 -4.23 10.68 -4.60
CA PHE A 96 -5.69 10.83 -4.67
C PHE A 96 -6.31 10.22 -5.94
N PHE A 97 -5.60 9.36 -6.65
CA PHE A 97 -6.05 8.65 -7.86
C PHE A 97 -6.57 9.58 -8.97
N LYS A 98 -5.91 10.76 -9.17
CA LYS A 98 -6.29 11.73 -10.20
C LYS A 98 -5.57 11.44 -11.51
N LYS A 99 -6.25 11.68 -12.65
CA LYS A 99 -5.69 11.45 -13.98
C LYS A 99 -4.82 12.61 -14.47
N SER A 100 -5.01 13.82 -13.93
CA SER A 100 -4.21 14.98 -14.26
C SER A 100 -4.00 15.92 -13.08
N CYS A 101 -2.89 16.67 -13.16
CA CYS A 101 -2.57 17.79 -12.28
C CYS A 101 -2.72 19.08 -13.09
N GLU A 102 -3.48 20.04 -12.56
CA GLU A 102 -3.64 21.36 -13.13
C GLU A 102 -3.05 22.42 -12.21
N LEU A 103 -2.39 23.40 -12.77
CA LEU A 103 -1.96 24.63 -12.09
C LEU A 103 -2.79 25.76 -12.66
N ARG A 104 -3.53 26.48 -11.82
CA ARG A 104 -4.44 27.54 -12.25
C ARG A 104 -4.00 28.89 -11.71
N PHE A 105 -3.60 29.78 -12.62
CA PHE A 105 -3.08 31.11 -12.33
C PHE A 105 -4.11 32.18 -12.69
N GLU A 106 -4.19 33.21 -11.86
CA GLU A 106 -5.06 34.38 -12.13
C GLU A 106 -4.36 35.38 -13.08
N GLU A 107 -3.01 35.46 -13.03
CA GLU A 107 -2.21 36.37 -13.81
C GLU A 107 -1.33 35.63 -14.84
N PRO A 108 -0.96 36.28 -15.95
CA PRO A 108 -0.02 35.71 -16.90
C PRO A 108 1.33 35.42 -16.24
N LEU A 109 1.91 34.27 -16.58
CA LEU A 109 3.24 33.90 -16.11
C LEU A 109 4.34 34.59 -16.88
N SER A 110 5.50 34.80 -16.24
CA SER A 110 6.72 35.25 -16.92
C SER A 110 7.24 34.20 -17.91
N SER A 111 8.03 34.61 -18.89
CA SER A 111 8.64 33.69 -19.85
C SER A 111 9.45 32.59 -19.18
N GLU A 112 10.16 32.89 -18.08
CA GLU A 112 10.89 31.90 -17.28
C GLU A 112 9.99 30.80 -16.73
N TRP A 113 8.79 31.16 -16.24
CA TRP A 113 7.83 30.18 -15.73
C TRP A 113 7.18 29.37 -16.84
N HIS A 114 6.93 29.96 -18.02
CA HIS A 114 6.49 29.23 -19.20
C HIS A 114 7.48 28.13 -19.59
N GLU A 115 8.74 28.48 -19.74
CA GLU A 115 9.81 27.51 -20.07
C GLU A 115 9.93 26.42 -19.01
N ARG A 116 9.87 26.79 -17.73
CA ARG A 116 9.94 25.84 -16.62
C ARG A 116 8.80 24.84 -16.65
N LEU A 117 7.57 25.27 -16.86
CA LEU A 117 6.41 24.38 -16.91
C LEU A 117 6.45 23.47 -18.14
N LEU A 118 6.87 23.98 -19.30
CA LEU A 118 7.09 23.18 -20.51
C LEU A 118 8.17 22.10 -20.29
N LEU A 119 9.28 22.46 -19.64
CA LEU A 119 10.35 21.51 -19.29
C LEU A 119 9.83 20.36 -18.43
N HIS A 120 8.87 20.62 -17.56
CA HIS A 120 8.23 19.62 -16.71
C HIS A 120 6.98 19.02 -17.34
N GLN A 121 6.79 19.16 -18.66
CA GLN A 121 5.70 18.55 -19.45
C GLN A 121 4.31 19.03 -19.06
N TYR A 122 4.17 20.23 -18.53
CA TYR A 122 2.89 20.90 -18.43
C TYR A 122 2.57 21.60 -19.74
N GLU A 123 1.34 21.48 -20.18
CA GLU A 123 0.83 22.13 -21.40
C GLU A 123 -0.22 23.17 -21.02
N MET A 124 -0.19 24.31 -21.70
CA MET A 124 -1.20 25.32 -21.51
C MET A 124 -2.51 24.87 -22.19
N THR A 125 -3.54 24.67 -21.42
CA THR A 125 -4.88 24.33 -21.92
C THR A 125 -5.74 25.56 -21.82
N ALA A 126 -6.27 26.08 -22.85
CA ALA A 126 -7.20 27.20 -23.04
C ALA A 126 -7.45 28.21 -21.87
N HIS A 127 -7.54 29.49 -22.21
CA HIS A 127 -8.02 30.54 -21.30
C HIS A 127 -9.49 30.32 -20.98
N GLN A 128 -9.82 29.85 -19.78
CA GLN A 128 -11.19 29.82 -19.30
C GLN A 128 -11.38 30.96 -18.29
N MET A 129 -12.31 31.87 -18.58
CA MET A 129 -12.70 32.97 -17.68
C MET A 129 -11.52 33.88 -17.20
N GLY A 130 -10.54 34.16 -18.06
CA GLY A 130 -9.40 35.01 -17.70
C GLY A 130 -8.31 34.32 -16.89
N GLN A 131 -8.41 33.02 -16.65
CA GLN A 131 -7.38 32.25 -15.94
C GLN A 131 -6.48 31.50 -16.90
N HIS A 132 -5.20 31.41 -16.54
CA HIS A 132 -4.18 30.65 -17.26
C HIS A 132 -4.05 29.27 -16.64
N VAL A 133 -4.45 28.22 -17.38
CA VAL A 133 -4.47 26.84 -16.90
C VAL A 133 -3.35 26.05 -17.55
N TRP A 134 -2.50 25.47 -16.74
CA TRP A 134 -1.44 24.55 -17.14
C TRP A 134 -1.76 23.16 -16.63
N GLN A 135 -1.76 22.17 -17.51
CA GLN A 135 -2.15 20.81 -17.20
C GLN A 135 -1.06 19.81 -17.56
N LYS A 136 -0.93 18.79 -16.73
CA LYS A 136 -0.11 17.61 -17.00
C LYS A 136 -0.92 16.34 -16.74
N LYS A 137 -0.89 15.42 -17.70
CA LYS A 137 -1.43 14.08 -17.50
C LYS A 137 -0.51 13.30 -16.55
N LEU A 138 -1.10 12.67 -15.53
CA LEU A 138 -0.36 11.83 -14.60
C LEU A 138 -0.22 10.42 -15.16
N ASN A 139 0.99 9.95 -15.27
CA ASN A 139 1.29 8.60 -15.68
C ASN A 139 1.39 7.69 -14.46
N TYR A 140 0.84 6.49 -14.59
CA TYR A 140 0.81 5.46 -13.56
C TYR A 140 1.51 4.21 -14.06
N CYS A 141 2.31 3.60 -13.20
CA CYS A 141 2.75 2.22 -13.32
C CYS A 141 2.54 1.57 -11.96
N SER A 142 1.27 1.17 -11.72
CA SER A 142 0.81 0.77 -10.39
C SER A 142 1.30 -0.64 -10.04
N GLY A 143 1.94 -0.76 -8.87
CA GLY A 143 2.39 -2.02 -8.29
C GLY A 143 1.47 -2.51 -7.18
N LEU A 144 1.21 -3.82 -7.13
CA LEU A 144 0.62 -4.51 -5.99
C LEU A 144 1.70 -5.37 -5.35
N VAL A 145 2.03 -5.07 -4.09
CA VAL A 145 3.07 -5.79 -3.35
C VAL A 145 2.42 -6.67 -2.29
N LEU A 146 2.66 -7.97 -2.37
CA LEU A 146 2.06 -8.98 -1.51
C LEU A 146 3.13 -9.62 -0.62
N GLY A 147 3.11 -9.31 0.67
CA GLY A 147 4.04 -9.87 1.64
C GLY A 147 3.84 -11.36 1.91
N GLY A 148 4.90 -12.01 2.38
CA GLY A 148 4.85 -13.39 2.88
C GLY A 148 4.20 -13.48 4.26
N GLY A 149 3.65 -14.67 4.60
CA GLY A 149 3.04 -14.88 5.93
C GLY A 149 2.06 -16.06 6.02
N GLY A 150 2.16 -17.06 5.17
CA GLY A 150 1.41 -18.32 5.27
C GLY A 150 -0.11 -18.11 5.33
N ALA A 151 -0.76 -18.60 6.40
CA ALA A 151 -2.21 -18.54 6.58
C ALA A 151 -2.77 -17.10 6.64
N HIS A 152 -1.94 -16.10 6.92
CA HIS A 152 -2.34 -14.70 6.86
C HIS A 152 -2.72 -14.24 5.43
N GLY A 153 -2.34 -15.00 4.40
CA GLY A 153 -2.65 -14.73 2.99
C GLY A 153 -4.14 -14.59 2.67
N ALA A 154 -5.03 -15.16 3.49
CA ALA A 154 -6.46 -14.94 3.39
C ALA A 154 -6.84 -13.44 3.43
N TYR A 155 -6.10 -12.63 4.20
CA TYR A 155 -6.26 -11.19 4.27
C TYR A 155 -6.04 -10.52 2.90
N GLN A 156 -5.03 -10.96 2.14
CA GLN A 156 -4.71 -10.43 0.80
C GLN A 156 -5.86 -10.64 -0.20
N ILE A 157 -6.64 -11.71 -0.04
CA ILE A 157 -7.83 -11.96 -0.88
C ILE A 157 -8.93 -10.92 -0.59
N GLY A 158 -9.10 -10.55 0.68
CA GLY A 158 -10.00 -9.45 1.06
C GLY A 158 -9.54 -8.11 0.49
N VAL A 159 -8.24 -7.84 0.53
CA VAL A 159 -7.62 -6.67 -0.10
C VAL A 159 -7.94 -6.66 -1.59
N TRP A 160 -7.66 -7.75 -2.30
CA TRP A 160 -7.94 -7.84 -3.74
C TRP A 160 -9.42 -7.60 -4.06
N LYS A 161 -10.34 -8.14 -3.26
CA LYS A 161 -11.78 -7.88 -3.42
C LYS A 161 -12.09 -6.39 -3.39
N ALA A 162 -11.57 -5.64 -2.41
CA ALA A 162 -11.83 -4.21 -2.27
C ALA A 162 -11.19 -3.39 -3.40
N LEU A 163 -9.98 -3.75 -3.83
CA LEU A 163 -9.28 -3.10 -4.95
C LEU A 163 -10.03 -3.32 -6.27
N LYS A 164 -10.55 -4.54 -6.51
CA LYS A 164 -11.33 -4.88 -7.70
C LYS A 164 -12.66 -4.12 -7.75
N GLU A 165 -13.35 -3.96 -6.63
CA GLU A 165 -14.57 -3.13 -6.53
C GLU A 165 -14.34 -1.66 -6.89
N LYS A 166 -13.13 -1.16 -6.66
CA LYS A 166 -12.70 0.20 -7.06
C LYS A 166 -12.19 0.28 -8.50
N ASN A 167 -12.20 -0.82 -9.23
CA ASN A 167 -11.62 -0.91 -10.59
C ASN A 167 -10.15 -0.45 -10.65
N LEU A 168 -9.39 -0.68 -9.57
CA LEU A 168 -7.96 -0.40 -9.55
C LEU A 168 -7.22 -1.53 -10.28
N ALA A 169 -6.57 -1.16 -11.37
CA ALA A 169 -5.73 -2.06 -12.16
C ALA A 169 -4.26 -1.86 -11.78
N PHE A 170 -3.51 -2.95 -11.79
CA PHE A 170 -2.07 -2.96 -11.55
C PHE A 170 -1.33 -3.40 -12.81
N GLU A 171 -0.14 -2.84 -13.02
CA GLU A 171 0.76 -3.24 -14.10
C GLU A 171 1.82 -4.22 -13.63
N ILE A 172 2.11 -4.20 -12.33
CA ILE A 172 3.12 -5.02 -11.68
C ILE A 172 2.50 -5.65 -10.43
N ILE A 173 2.77 -6.94 -10.23
CA ILE A 173 2.54 -7.62 -8.96
C ILE A 173 3.87 -8.18 -8.51
N THR A 174 4.22 -7.96 -7.23
CA THR A 174 5.36 -8.63 -6.61
C THR A 174 4.89 -9.41 -5.40
N GLY A 175 5.42 -10.61 -5.20
CA GLY A 175 4.96 -11.47 -4.10
C GLY A 175 6.04 -12.37 -3.55
N THR A 176 5.98 -12.58 -2.23
CA THR A 176 6.86 -13.52 -1.52
C THR A 176 6.01 -14.55 -0.81
N SER A 177 6.40 -15.84 -0.88
CA SER A 177 5.72 -16.93 -0.18
C SER A 177 4.24 -17.00 -0.56
N VAL A 178 3.33 -16.91 0.42
CA VAL A 178 1.88 -16.85 0.16
C VAL A 178 1.50 -15.65 -0.73
N GLY A 179 2.27 -14.57 -0.72
CA GLY A 179 2.10 -13.45 -1.63
C GLY A 179 2.34 -13.84 -3.10
N ALA A 180 3.28 -14.77 -3.37
CA ALA A 180 3.48 -15.33 -4.70
C ALA A 180 2.30 -16.21 -5.14
N LEU A 181 1.78 -17.05 -4.22
CA LEU A 181 0.59 -17.87 -4.44
C LEU A 181 -0.64 -17.00 -4.78
N ASN A 182 -0.90 -15.98 -3.96
CA ASN A 182 -2.02 -15.07 -4.20
C ASN A 182 -1.80 -14.20 -5.46
N GLY A 183 -0.55 -13.84 -5.75
CA GLY A 183 -0.20 -13.12 -6.97
C GLY A 183 -0.62 -13.86 -8.24
N VAL A 184 -0.42 -15.18 -8.29
CA VAL A 184 -0.88 -16.03 -9.41
C VAL A 184 -2.41 -16.07 -9.49
N LEU A 185 -3.11 -16.21 -8.35
CA LEU A 185 -4.57 -16.19 -8.34
C LEU A 185 -5.13 -14.85 -8.86
N ILE A 186 -4.49 -13.73 -8.47
CA ILE A 186 -4.85 -12.40 -8.97
C ILE A 186 -4.58 -12.30 -10.47
N LEU A 187 -3.47 -12.84 -10.94
CA LEU A 187 -3.11 -12.86 -12.38
C LEU A 187 -4.15 -13.64 -13.20
N GLN A 188 -4.66 -14.75 -12.68
CA GLN A 188 -5.74 -15.53 -13.28
C GLN A 188 -7.10 -14.82 -13.22
N ASN A 189 -7.23 -13.80 -12.38
CA ASN A 189 -8.40 -12.92 -12.23
C ASN A 189 -9.73 -13.62 -11.88
N ASP A 190 -9.67 -14.75 -11.19
CA ASP A 190 -10.85 -15.46 -10.65
C ASP A 190 -10.97 -15.24 -9.14
N LEU A 191 -11.59 -14.13 -8.76
CA LEU A 191 -11.76 -13.75 -7.37
C LEU A 191 -12.67 -14.73 -6.59
N ASP A 192 -13.73 -15.21 -7.22
CA ASP A 192 -14.70 -16.09 -6.55
C ASP A 192 -14.07 -17.45 -6.25
N GLN A 193 -13.29 -17.98 -7.18
CA GLN A 193 -12.50 -19.19 -6.97
C GLN A 193 -11.49 -18.99 -5.83
N ALA A 194 -10.76 -17.88 -5.82
CA ALA A 194 -9.79 -17.56 -4.76
C ALA A 194 -10.45 -17.44 -3.39
N ILE A 195 -11.60 -16.75 -3.28
CA ILE A 195 -12.39 -16.65 -2.04
C ILE A 195 -12.86 -18.05 -1.59
N SER A 196 -13.39 -18.85 -2.52
CA SER A 196 -13.89 -20.20 -2.21
C SER A 196 -12.76 -21.11 -1.71
N LEU A 197 -11.59 -21.04 -2.36
CA LEU A 197 -10.41 -21.78 -1.92
C LEU A 197 -10.01 -21.40 -0.50
N TRP A 198 -9.74 -20.12 -0.24
CA TRP A 198 -9.27 -19.67 1.04
C TRP A 198 -10.26 -19.95 2.18
N LYS A 199 -11.57 -19.85 1.93
CA LYS A 199 -12.61 -20.21 2.90
C LYS A 199 -12.57 -21.67 3.33
N LYS A 200 -12.09 -22.57 2.47
CA LYS A 200 -12.06 -24.02 2.72
C LYS A 200 -10.67 -24.54 3.09
N LEU A 201 -9.63 -23.72 2.91
CA LEU A 201 -8.24 -24.13 3.09
C LEU A 201 -7.96 -24.47 4.55
N THR A 202 -7.40 -25.67 4.76
CA THR A 202 -7.00 -26.19 6.06
C THR A 202 -5.52 -26.54 6.06
N THR A 203 -4.93 -26.66 7.25
CA THR A 203 -3.50 -26.94 7.39
C THR A 203 -3.08 -28.26 6.74
N SER A 204 -3.92 -29.30 6.80
CA SER A 204 -3.64 -30.61 6.17
C SER A 204 -3.61 -30.57 4.64
N GLN A 205 -4.19 -29.54 4.02
CA GLN A 205 -4.14 -29.33 2.57
C GLN A 205 -2.88 -28.57 2.12
N VAL A 206 -2.13 -28.01 3.07
CA VAL A 206 -0.90 -27.24 2.80
C VAL A 206 0.35 -28.06 3.14
N MET A 207 0.34 -28.77 4.26
CA MET A 207 1.50 -29.54 4.72
C MET A 207 1.06 -30.82 5.43
N GLU A 208 1.94 -31.83 5.36
CA GLU A 208 1.77 -33.06 6.13
C GLU A 208 2.28 -32.85 7.55
N PHE A 209 1.44 -33.16 8.54
CA PHE A 209 1.90 -33.17 9.93
C PHE A 209 2.45 -34.56 10.29
N PRO A 210 3.60 -34.64 10.98
CA PRO A 210 3.96 -35.88 11.66
C PRO A 210 2.88 -36.20 12.71
N LYS A 211 2.58 -37.50 12.88
CA LYS A 211 1.49 -38.09 13.69
C LYS A 211 0.94 -37.21 14.82
N LYS A 212 -0.40 -37.12 14.89
CA LYS A 212 -1.18 -36.35 15.88
C LYS A 212 -0.63 -36.53 17.31
N THR A 213 -0.25 -35.43 17.93
CA THR A 213 -0.02 -35.37 19.39
C THR A 213 -1.38 -35.17 20.07
N GLU A 214 -1.71 -36.02 21.06
CA GLU A 214 -2.95 -35.96 21.83
C GLU A 214 -3.00 -34.82 22.87
N GLU A 215 -2.34 -33.71 22.63
CA GLU A 215 -2.30 -32.56 23.53
C GLU A 215 -3.51 -31.66 23.30
N ASN A 216 -4.30 -31.42 24.32
CA ASN A 216 -5.52 -30.58 24.25
C ASN A 216 -5.25 -29.07 24.34
N ASP A 217 -4.04 -28.66 24.74
CA ASP A 217 -3.65 -27.24 24.79
C ASP A 217 -3.05 -26.79 23.45
N LEU A 218 -3.75 -25.91 22.76
CA LEU A 218 -3.36 -25.39 21.43
C LEU A 218 -1.94 -24.76 21.42
N ARG A 219 -1.51 -24.10 22.51
CA ARG A 219 -0.16 -23.51 22.60
C ARG A 219 0.93 -24.57 22.77
N LYS A 220 0.71 -25.54 23.65
CA LYS A 220 1.66 -26.64 23.88
C LYS A 220 1.75 -27.54 22.67
N ARG A 221 0.62 -27.80 22.02
CA ARG A 221 0.53 -28.53 20.75
C ARG A 221 1.34 -27.82 19.66
N PHE A 222 1.19 -26.52 19.48
CA PHE A 222 1.95 -25.73 18.51
C PHE A 222 3.47 -25.78 18.79
N ILE A 223 3.88 -25.65 20.06
CA ILE A 223 5.32 -25.70 20.43
C ILE A 223 5.89 -27.10 20.18
N GLN A 224 5.14 -28.17 20.50
CA GLN A 224 5.57 -29.55 20.25
C GLN A 224 5.62 -29.87 18.76
N GLU A 225 4.61 -29.48 17.99
CA GLU A 225 4.55 -29.64 16.53
C GLU A 225 5.71 -28.87 15.86
N THR A 226 6.00 -27.64 16.31
CA THR A 226 7.15 -26.85 15.80
C THR A 226 8.49 -27.50 16.14
N ARG A 227 8.66 -28.05 17.36
CA ARG A 227 9.90 -28.77 17.74
C ARG A 227 10.04 -30.09 16.99
N GLN A 228 8.97 -30.78 16.72
CA GLN A 228 8.93 -32.02 15.97
C GLN A 228 9.22 -31.77 14.49
N MET A 229 8.65 -30.70 13.92
CA MET A 229 8.99 -30.20 12.58
C MET A 229 10.48 -29.82 12.46
N ALA A 230 11.04 -29.13 13.46
CA ALA A 230 12.45 -28.78 13.46
C ALA A 230 13.36 -30.02 13.54
N ARG A 231 12.95 -31.08 14.24
CA ARG A 231 13.68 -32.36 14.27
C ARG A 231 13.60 -33.14 12.98
N SER A 232 12.42 -33.28 12.38
CA SER A 232 12.22 -33.91 11.07
C SER A 232 12.94 -33.16 9.94
N ALA A 233 13.00 -31.83 10.04
CA ALA A 233 13.76 -30.98 9.12
C ALA A 233 15.28 -31.27 9.12
N ILE A 234 15.86 -31.54 10.29
CA ILE A 234 17.29 -31.86 10.41
C ILE A 234 17.57 -33.27 9.88
N VAL A 235 16.66 -34.22 10.05
CA VAL A 235 16.86 -35.62 9.69
C VAL A 235 16.39 -35.93 8.25
N GLU A 236 15.30 -35.34 7.79
CA GLU A 236 14.61 -35.69 6.53
C GLU A 236 14.63 -34.55 5.50
N GLY A 237 15.18 -33.37 5.82
CA GLY A 237 15.24 -32.21 4.90
C GLY A 237 13.96 -31.40 4.78
N GLY A 238 13.05 -31.48 5.76
CA GLY A 238 11.80 -30.73 5.85
C GLY A 238 10.55 -31.60 5.64
N THR A 239 9.40 -31.08 6.09
CA THR A 239 8.11 -31.75 5.89
C THR A 239 7.67 -31.69 4.44
N SER A 240 7.06 -32.78 3.95
CA SER A 240 6.54 -32.83 2.58
C SER A 240 5.51 -31.73 2.31
N ILE A 241 5.69 -31.03 1.18
CA ILE A 241 4.77 -30.02 0.66
C ILE A 241 3.88 -30.58 -0.46
N ALA A 242 3.83 -31.90 -0.62
CA ALA A 242 3.03 -32.55 -1.65
C ALA A 242 1.55 -32.14 -1.64
N PRO A 243 0.87 -31.94 -0.48
CA PRO A 243 -0.49 -31.42 -0.46
C PRO A 243 -0.60 -30.03 -1.11
N LEU A 244 0.28 -29.09 -0.78
CA LEU A 244 0.31 -27.76 -1.38
C LEU A 244 0.64 -27.83 -2.88
N GLU A 245 1.60 -28.66 -3.30
CA GLU A 245 1.93 -28.84 -4.69
C GLU A 245 0.74 -29.36 -5.49
N ASN A 246 0.07 -30.40 -4.98
CA ASN A 246 -1.13 -30.95 -5.61
C ASN A 246 -2.26 -29.92 -5.71
N LEU A 247 -2.46 -29.14 -4.65
CA LEU A 247 -3.46 -28.07 -4.65
C LEU A 247 -3.12 -27.00 -5.69
N LEU A 248 -1.87 -26.53 -5.71
CA LEU A 248 -1.39 -25.50 -6.62
C LEU A 248 -1.52 -25.96 -8.08
N ARG A 249 -1.04 -27.16 -8.42
CA ARG A 249 -1.10 -27.70 -9.79
C ARG A 249 -2.53 -27.86 -10.31
N ARG A 250 -3.51 -28.12 -9.43
CA ARG A 250 -4.95 -28.17 -9.80
C ARG A 250 -5.56 -26.80 -10.06
N MET A 251 -5.00 -25.76 -9.44
CA MET A 251 -5.53 -24.39 -9.50
C MET A 251 -4.87 -23.53 -10.57
N LEU A 252 -3.65 -23.88 -10.96
CA LEU A 252 -2.93 -23.14 -11.98
C LEU A 252 -3.55 -23.38 -13.36
N GLU A 253 -3.75 -22.30 -14.07
CA GLU A 253 -4.11 -22.24 -15.50
C GLU A 253 -2.91 -21.67 -16.28
N PRO A 254 -1.84 -22.47 -16.55
CA PRO A 254 -0.59 -21.94 -17.12
C PRO A 254 -0.79 -21.16 -18.42
N GLN A 255 -1.68 -21.62 -19.29
CA GLN A 255 -1.97 -20.95 -20.57
C GLN A 255 -2.56 -19.55 -20.35
N LYS A 256 -3.44 -19.40 -19.36
CA LYS A 256 -4.03 -18.10 -19.00
C LYS A 256 -3.00 -17.16 -18.40
N ILE A 257 -2.11 -17.68 -17.54
CA ILE A 257 -1.02 -16.94 -16.94
C ILE A 257 -0.09 -16.40 -18.02
N LEU A 258 0.37 -17.25 -18.93
CA LEU A 258 1.30 -16.92 -20.01
C LEU A 258 0.68 -15.97 -21.05
N ALA A 259 -0.62 -16.07 -21.30
CA ALA A 259 -1.34 -15.18 -22.22
C ALA A 259 -1.59 -13.78 -21.62
N THR A 260 -1.43 -13.61 -20.29
CA THR A 260 -1.68 -12.35 -19.61
C THR A 260 -0.45 -11.45 -19.69
N SER A 261 -0.53 -10.37 -20.47
CA SER A 261 0.57 -9.41 -20.62
C SER A 261 0.71 -8.45 -19.43
N LYS A 262 -0.40 -8.11 -18.77
CA LYS A 262 -0.48 -7.24 -17.58
C LYS A 262 -1.56 -7.74 -16.62
N PRO A 263 -1.29 -7.69 -15.32
CA PRO A 263 -0.04 -7.29 -14.67
C PRO A 263 1.10 -8.29 -14.89
N ARG A 264 2.35 -7.80 -14.81
CA ARG A 264 3.54 -8.66 -14.77
C ARG A 264 3.77 -9.13 -13.33
N LEU A 265 3.91 -10.43 -13.12
CA LEU A 265 4.12 -11.00 -11.79
C LEU A 265 5.59 -11.38 -11.58
N PHE A 266 6.15 -10.87 -10.50
CA PHE A 266 7.51 -11.20 -10.02
C PHE A 266 7.41 -11.86 -8.65
N THR A 267 8.01 -13.03 -8.50
CA THR A 267 8.06 -13.75 -7.23
C THR A 267 9.48 -13.79 -6.70
N VAL A 268 9.61 -13.83 -5.38
CA VAL A 268 10.91 -13.84 -4.70
C VAL A 268 11.14 -15.19 -4.06
N ALA A 269 12.31 -15.79 -4.32
CA ALA A 269 12.83 -16.98 -3.65
C ALA A 269 14.24 -16.71 -3.13
N THR A 270 14.74 -17.56 -2.24
CA THR A 270 16.11 -17.49 -1.72
C THR A 270 16.89 -18.74 -2.15
N ARG A 271 18.00 -18.56 -2.85
CA ARG A 271 18.86 -19.66 -3.29
C ARG A 271 19.81 -20.07 -2.19
N LEU A 272 20.04 -21.38 -2.06
CA LEU A 272 21.04 -21.97 -1.16
C LEU A 272 22.26 -22.46 -1.96
N PRO A 273 23.49 -22.48 -1.36
CA PRO A 273 23.78 -22.17 0.06
C PRO A 273 24.09 -20.68 0.33
N ASP A 274 24.18 -19.85 -0.70
CA ASP A 274 24.66 -18.46 -0.64
C ASP A 274 23.59 -17.46 -0.14
N PHE A 275 22.38 -17.89 0.10
CA PHE A 275 21.25 -17.05 0.50
C PHE A 275 21.00 -15.87 -0.44
N THR A 276 21.26 -16.05 -1.73
CA THR A 276 20.99 -15.02 -2.74
C THR A 276 19.51 -14.90 -3.01
N GLU A 277 19.02 -13.66 -3.03
CA GLU A 277 17.66 -13.34 -3.51
C GLU A 277 17.54 -13.64 -5.01
N VAL A 278 16.49 -14.32 -5.38
CA VAL A 278 16.16 -14.60 -6.78
C VAL A 278 14.77 -14.09 -7.09
N VAL A 279 14.69 -13.16 -8.02
CA VAL A 279 13.43 -12.59 -8.51
C VAL A 279 13.08 -13.27 -9.83
N THR A 280 11.90 -13.87 -9.88
CA THR A 280 11.47 -14.66 -11.04
C THR A 280 10.26 -14.02 -11.71
N PRO A 281 10.37 -13.59 -12.99
CA PRO A 281 9.24 -13.11 -13.79
C PRO A 281 8.40 -14.30 -14.29
N ILE A 282 7.23 -14.50 -13.71
CA ILE A 282 6.42 -15.73 -13.90
C ILE A 282 5.96 -15.92 -15.35
N GLN A 283 5.57 -14.87 -16.06
CA GLN A 283 5.12 -14.99 -17.46
C GLN A 283 6.25 -15.25 -18.47
N GLN A 284 7.52 -15.29 -18.02
CA GLN A 284 8.66 -15.63 -18.88
C GLN A 284 9.10 -17.10 -18.73
N LEU A 285 8.43 -17.85 -17.88
CA LEU A 285 8.71 -19.27 -17.63
C LEU A 285 7.97 -20.15 -18.61
N SER A 286 8.39 -21.42 -18.71
CA SER A 286 7.56 -22.45 -19.31
C SER A 286 6.37 -22.82 -18.41
N ALA A 287 5.33 -23.40 -18.99
CA ALA A 287 4.12 -23.81 -18.26
C ALA A 287 4.42 -24.74 -17.08
N GLU A 288 5.41 -25.61 -17.26
CA GLU A 288 5.85 -26.62 -16.29
C GLU A 288 6.59 -25.99 -15.11
N GLU A 289 7.37 -24.92 -15.35
CA GLU A 289 8.20 -24.26 -14.35
C GLU A 289 7.41 -23.35 -13.40
N ILE A 290 6.25 -22.85 -13.81
CA ILE A 290 5.45 -21.90 -13.02
C ILE A 290 5.19 -22.42 -11.60
N ALA A 291 4.70 -23.66 -11.49
CA ALA A 291 4.41 -24.27 -10.19
C ALA A 291 5.67 -24.37 -9.33
N ASP A 292 6.79 -24.74 -9.91
CA ASP A 292 8.05 -24.94 -9.19
C ASP A 292 8.60 -23.65 -8.61
N TRP A 293 8.53 -22.54 -9.35
CA TRP A 293 8.98 -21.24 -8.86
C TRP A 293 8.05 -20.65 -7.80
N ILE A 294 6.74 -20.86 -7.92
CA ILE A 294 5.78 -20.46 -6.86
C ILE A 294 6.04 -21.26 -5.58
N LEU A 295 6.25 -22.58 -5.68
CA LEU A 295 6.58 -23.44 -4.54
C LEU A 295 7.94 -23.10 -3.94
N ALA A 296 8.94 -22.74 -4.75
CA ALA A 296 10.23 -22.27 -4.27
C ALA A 296 10.10 -21.02 -3.41
N SER A 297 9.27 -20.06 -3.87
CA SER A 297 8.97 -18.85 -3.10
C SER A 297 8.26 -19.13 -1.77
N ALA A 298 7.52 -20.24 -1.66
CA ALA A 298 6.74 -20.62 -0.47
C ALA A 298 7.38 -21.76 0.36
N ALA A 299 8.58 -22.20 0.03
CA ALA A 299 9.28 -23.27 0.71
C ALA A 299 9.91 -22.82 2.05
N PHE A 300 9.08 -22.64 3.07
CA PHE A 300 9.49 -22.15 4.40
C PHE A 300 10.31 -23.19 5.15
N TYR A 301 11.57 -23.33 4.76
CA TYR A 301 12.53 -24.24 5.37
C TYR A 301 12.90 -23.76 6.80
N PRO A 302 13.05 -24.65 7.82
CA PRO A 302 13.01 -26.10 7.75
C PRO A 302 11.61 -26.73 7.94
N ALA A 303 10.57 -25.96 8.19
CA ALA A 303 9.22 -26.50 8.36
C ALA A 303 8.69 -27.16 7.07
N MET A 304 9.09 -26.64 5.92
CA MET A 304 8.80 -27.19 4.59
C MET A 304 10.10 -27.53 3.87
N ALA A 305 10.09 -28.58 3.04
CA ALA A 305 11.25 -28.97 2.25
C ALA A 305 11.62 -27.89 1.21
N TYR A 306 12.92 -27.71 0.97
CA TYR A 306 13.41 -26.83 -0.10
C TYR A 306 13.00 -27.35 -1.49
N ARG A 307 12.87 -26.46 -2.47
CA ARG A 307 12.63 -26.84 -3.86
C ARG A 307 13.94 -26.93 -4.63
N LYS A 308 14.06 -27.97 -5.48
CA LYS A 308 15.19 -28.10 -6.43
C LYS A 308 14.73 -27.68 -7.81
N ILE A 309 15.40 -26.69 -8.40
CA ILE A 309 15.15 -26.23 -9.77
C ILE A 309 16.50 -26.13 -10.48
N SER A 310 16.65 -26.78 -11.62
CA SER A 310 17.87 -26.75 -12.45
C SER A 310 19.16 -27.01 -11.63
N GLY A 311 19.13 -27.99 -10.70
CA GLY A 311 20.26 -28.39 -9.87
C GLY A 311 20.53 -27.53 -8.64
N SER A 312 19.90 -26.35 -8.51
CA SER A 312 20.02 -25.47 -7.34
C SER A 312 18.89 -25.69 -6.34
N LYS A 313 19.14 -25.37 -5.06
CA LYS A 313 18.15 -25.44 -3.99
C LYS A 313 17.60 -24.06 -3.68
N TYR A 314 16.28 -23.97 -3.52
CA TYR A 314 15.58 -22.74 -3.22
C TYR A 314 14.69 -22.91 -1.99
N ILE A 315 14.63 -21.87 -1.17
CA ILE A 315 13.78 -21.75 0.00
C ILE A 315 12.97 -20.46 -0.09
N ASP A 316 12.04 -20.26 0.84
CA ASP A 316 11.13 -19.12 0.90
C ASP A 316 11.87 -17.78 0.71
N GLY A 317 11.24 -16.89 -0.06
CA GLY A 317 11.77 -15.56 -0.34
C GLY A 317 11.85 -14.67 0.92
N GLY A 318 11.07 -14.96 1.95
CA GLY A 318 11.04 -14.21 3.21
C GLY A 318 12.39 -14.20 3.96
N TYR A 319 13.29 -15.13 3.65
CA TYR A 319 14.65 -15.11 4.19
C TYR A 319 15.50 -13.94 3.67
N ARG A 320 15.10 -13.29 2.58
CA ARG A 320 15.82 -12.16 1.98
C ARG A 320 14.95 -10.94 1.75
N ASN A 321 13.68 -11.13 1.36
CA ASN A 321 12.81 -10.04 1.02
C ASN A 321 11.33 -10.46 1.18
N ASN A 322 10.81 -10.27 2.37
CA ASN A 322 9.44 -10.67 2.68
C ASN A 322 8.37 -9.72 2.12
N LEU A 323 8.75 -8.47 1.82
CA LEU A 323 7.86 -7.44 1.30
C LEU A 323 8.53 -6.73 0.13
N PRO A 324 8.43 -7.29 -1.12
CA PRO A 324 9.28 -6.92 -2.25
C PRO A 324 8.86 -5.62 -2.96
N VAL A 325 8.86 -4.51 -2.24
CA VAL A 325 8.57 -3.16 -2.78
C VAL A 325 9.69 -2.69 -3.71
N ASP A 326 10.95 -2.97 -3.33
CA ASP A 326 12.14 -2.67 -4.15
C ASP A 326 12.07 -3.35 -5.52
N VAL A 327 11.57 -4.58 -5.57
CA VAL A 327 11.37 -5.30 -6.84
C VAL A 327 10.34 -4.59 -7.72
N ALA A 328 9.22 -4.14 -7.16
CA ALA A 328 8.23 -3.38 -7.92
C ALA A 328 8.82 -2.06 -8.49
N ILE A 329 9.59 -1.33 -7.68
CA ILE A 329 10.28 -0.09 -8.09
C ILE A 329 11.29 -0.37 -9.22
N GLN A 330 12.11 -1.41 -9.08
CA GLN A 330 13.11 -1.80 -10.10
C GLN A 330 12.47 -2.15 -11.44
N HIS A 331 11.23 -2.64 -11.43
CA HIS A 331 10.48 -2.96 -12.63
C HIS A 331 9.57 -1.82 -13.13
N GLY A 332 9.74 -0.61 -12.56
CA GLY A 332 9.17 0.63 -13.07
C GLY A 332 7.90 1.11 -12.35
N ALA A 333 7.55 0.54 -11.19
CA ALA A 333 6.41 1.05 -10.43
C ALA A 333 6.65 2.50 -9.98
N THR A 334 5.68 3.36 -10.27
CA THR A 334 5.65 4.77 -9.82
C THR A 334 4.84 4.92 -8.54
N GLU A 335 3.97 3.99 -8.24
CA GLU A 335 3.23 3.85 -6.99
C GLU A 335 3.01 2.38 -6.66
N CYS A 336 2.89 2.07 -5.36
CA CYS A 336 2.59 0.73 -4.90
C CYS A 336 1.48 0.70 -3.85
N PHE A 337 0.58 -0.28 -3.99
CA PHE A 337 -0.30 -0.72 -2.93
C PHE A 337 0.36 -1.90 -2.23
N VAL A 338 0.82 -1.68 -1.00
CA VAL A 338 1.64 -2.63 -0.23
C VAL A 338 0.77 -3.32 0.79
N VAL A 339 0.71 -4.65 0.71
CA VAL A 339 -0.09 -5.49 1.61
C VAL A 339 0.85 -6.23 2.55
N ASP A 340 1.06 -5.66 3.72
CA ASP A 340 1.85 -6.29 4.79
C ASP A 340 0.93 -7.10 5.71
N ILE A 341 1.16 -8.39 5.74
CA ILE A 341 0.39 -9.34 6.58
C ILE A 341 1.16 -9.77 7.83
N ASN A 342 2.19 -9.02 8.22
CA ASN A 342 3.00 -9.25 9.40
C ASN A 342 3.53 -10.69 9.48
N GLY A 343 3.92 -11.28 8.35
CA GLY A 343 4.53 -12.60 8.32
C GLY A 343 6.00 -12.56 8.75
N PRO A 344 6.54 -13.69 9.21
CA PRO A 344 7.96 -13.78 9.55
C PRO A 344 8.82 -13.62 8.30
N GLY A 345 9.88 -12.84 8.39
CA GLY A 345 10.83 -12.63 7.30
C GLY A 345 11.55 -11.29 7.37
N ILE A 346 12.49 -11.10 6.46
CA ILE A 346 13.29 -9.87 6.37
C ILE A 346 12.57 -8.89 5.45
N THR A 347 12.21 -7.73 5.99
CA THR A 347 11.73 -6.60 5.19
C THR A 347 12.89 -5.63 4.96
N LYS A 348 13.20 -5.39 3.70
CA LYS A 348 14.27 -4.46 3.32
C LYS A 348 13.86 -3.01 3.60
N LYS A 349 14.81 -2.24 4.13
CA LYS A 349 14.67 -0.78 4.14
C LYS A 349 14.96 -0.25 2.74
N ILE A 350 14.03 0.43 2.16
CA ILE A 350 14.17 1.06 0.84
C ILE A 350 14.09 2.58 0.98
N THR A 351 14.82 3.27 0.12
CA THR A 351 14.64 4.70 -0.11
C THR A 351 13.92 4.83 -1.44
N PRO A 352 12.61 5.12 -1.45
CA PRO A 352 11.87 5.23 -2.69
C PRO A 352 12.34 6.44 -3.50
N PRO A 353 12.24 6.40 -4.84
CA PRO A 353 12.59 7.52 -5.68
C PRO A 353 11.66 8.73 -5.42
N PRO A 354 12.11 9.97 -5.74
CA PRO A 354 11.26 11.15 -5.64
C PRO A 354 9.93 10.96 -6.37
N GLY A 355 8.84 11.37 -5.73
CA GLY A 355 7.51 11.26 -6.30
C GLY A 355 6.86 9.87 -6.24
N PHE A 356 7.53 8.87 -5.67
CA PHE A 356 6.94 7.55 -5.44
C PHE A 356 5.81 7.62 -4.41
N VAL A 357 4.70 6.97 -4.70
CA VAL A 357 3.53 6.89 -3.82
C VAL A 357 3.40 5.49 -3.26
N GLN A 358 3.16 5.38 -1.97
CA GLN A 358 2.91 4.10 -1.31
C GLN A 358 1.67 4.19 -0.43
N TRP A 359 0.72 3.25 -0.65
CA TRP A 359 -0.36 2.97 0.27
C TRP A 359 -0.02 1.69 1.02
N GLU A 360 -0.10 1.75 2.33
CA GLU A 360 0.14 0.60 3.20
C GLU A 360 -1.18 0.05 3.71
N CYS A 361 -1.39 -1.24 3.49
CA CYS A 361 -2.54 -1.98 3.99
C CYS A 361 -2.04 -3.13 4.84
N GLY A 362 -2.37 -3.10 6.10
CA GLY A 362 -2.02 -4.11 7.09
C GLY A 362 -3.00 -4.05 8.25
N SER A 363 -3.05 -5.11 9.05
CA SER A 363 -3.98 -5.21 10.16
C SER A 363 -3.32 -4.90 11.49
N LEU A 364 -4.00 -4.11 12.32
CA LEU A 364 -3.68 -3.96 13.75
C LEU A 364 -4.18 -5.16 14.57
N TRP A 365 -5.12 -5.93 14.03
CA TRP A 365 -5.63 -7.14 14.66
C TRP A 365 -4.76 -8.33 14.31
N SER A 366 -4.68 -9.28 15.23
CA SER A 366 -3.98 -10.54 14.98
C SER A 366 -4.66 -11.33 13.88
N LEU A 367 -3.88 -11.74 12.87
CA LEU A 367 -4.33 -12.61 11.79
C LEU A 367 -4.31 -14.11 12.16
N GLY A 368 -3.89 -14.44 13.39
CA GLY A 368 -3.77 -15.82 13.88
C GLY A 368 -2.34 -16.38 13.78
N GLY A 369 -2.20 -17.69 13.83
CA GLY A 369 -0.92 -18.36 13.62
C GLY A 369 -0.62 -18.50 12.12
N PHE A 370 0.56 -18.07 11.67
CA PHE A 370 0.90 -18.00 10.24
C PHE A 370 1.00 -19.37 9.54
N LEU A 371 1.18 -20.48 10.28
CA LEU A 371 1.16 -21.85 9.76
C LEU A 371 -0.16 -22.60 10.03
N ILE A 372 -1.14 -21.92 10.64
CA ILE A 372 -2.41 -22.55 11.00
C ILE A 372 -3.50 -22.06 10.06
N PHE A 373 -3.83 -22.89 9.08
CA PHE A 373 -4.92 -22.63 8.14
C PHE A 373 -6.23 -23.16 8.74
N ASP A 374 -7.08 -22.24 9.12
CA ASP A 374 -8.39 -22.51 9.71
C ASP A 374 -9.47 -21.78 8.94
N SER A 375 -10.53 -22.52 8.55
CA SER A 375 -11.61 -21.99 7.70
C SER A 375 -12.30 -20.77 8.29
N GLN A 376 -12.60 -20.77 9.60
CA GLN A 376 -13.24 -19.64 10.26
C GLN A 376 -12.32 -18.42 10.32
N ARG A 377 -11.04 -18.64 10.68
CA ARG A 377 -10.03 -17.59 10.70
C ARG A 377 -9.79 -17.01 9.32
N ASN A 378 -9.72 -17.84 8.28
CA ASN A 378 -9.56 -17.40 6.90
C ASN A 378 -10.72 -16.48 6.47
N GLN A 379 -11.97 -16.83 6.81
CA GLN A 379 -13.13 -15.99 6.52
C GLN A 379 -13.06 -14.63 7.24
N MET A 380 -12.63 -14.61 8.51
CA MET A 380 -12.43 -13.38 9.27
C MET A 380 -11.32 -12.53 8.64
N ASN A 381 -10.19 -13.14 8.25
CA ASN A 381 -9.08 -12.43 7.63
C ASN A 381 -9.45 -11.85 6.26
N ILE A 382 -10.24 -12.56 5.43
CA ILE A 382 -10.78 -12.01 4.18
C ILE A 382 -11.63 -10.77 4.46
N GLN A 383 -12.55 -10.86 5.43
CA GLN A 383 -13.40 -9.71 5.81
C GLN A 383 -12.57 -8.54 6.32
N LEU A 384 -11.56 -8.82 7.15
CA LEU A 384 -10.68 -7.81 7.71
C LEU A 384 -9.86 -7.11 6.61
N GLY A 385 -9.26 -7.87 5.70
CA GLY A 385 -8.53 -7.32 4.55
C GLY A 385 -9.39 -6.42 3.68
N TYR A 386 -10.64 -6.80 3.45
CA TYR A 386 -11.61 -5.98 2.72
C TYR A 386 -11.88 -4.64 3.44
N LEU A 387 -12.19 -4.68 4.74
CA LEU A 387 -12.53 -3.49 5.51
C LEU A 387 -11.33 -2.54 5.68
N GLU A 388 -10.14 -3.09 5.96
CA GLU A 388 -8.91 -2.28 6.10
C GLU A 388 -8.55 -1.59 4.77
N THR A 389 -8.69 -2.28 3.65
CA THR A 389 -8.48 -1.68 2.33
C THR A 389 -9.47 -0.55 2.06
N LYS A 390 -10.74 -0.72 2.41
CA LYS A 390 -11.75 0.34 2.28
C LYS A 390 -11.41 1.56 3.13
N LYS A 391 -10.74 1.39 4.30
CA LYS A 391 -10.21 2.50 5.09
C LYS A 391 -9.05 3.20 4.38
N VAL A 392 -8.09 2.43 3.85
CA VAL A 392 -6.96 3.01 3.09
C VAL A 392 -7.44 3.82 1.88
N LEU A 393 -8.47 3.33 1.20
CA LEU A 393 -9.09 3.99 0.04
C LEU A 393 -10.01 5.16 0.41
N GLY A 394 -10.25 5.40 1.70
CA GLY A 394 -11.07 6.51 2.20
C GLY A 394 -12.58 6.28 2.14
N ASP A 395 -13.07 5.07 1.79
CA ASP A 395 -14.49 4.72 1.82
C ASP A 395 -14.99 4.55 3.24
N PHE A 396 -14.14 4.05 4.11
CA PHE A 396 -14.39 3.88 5.53
C PHE A 396 -13.36 4.65 6.36
N GLN A 397 -13.61 4.79 7.65
CA GLN A 397 -12.73 5.44 8.61
C GLN A 397 -12.63 4.65 9.90
N GLY A 398 -11.69 5.02 10.75
CA GLY A 398 -11.44 4.42 12.04
C GLY A 398 -10.10 3.68 12.09
N LYS A 399 -9.61 3.42 13.30
CA LYS A 399 -8.32 2.75 13.54
C LYS A 399 -8.54 1.26 13.82
N TRP A 400 -9.06 0.93 14.99
CA TRP A 400 -9.36 -0.45 15.41
C TRP A 400 -10.66 -0.99 14.83
N TYR A 401 -11.66 -0.13 14.73
CA TYR A 401 -12.98 -0.45 14.17
C TYR A 401 -13.17 0.27 12.85
N THR A 402 -14.13 -0.19 12.07
CA THR A 402 -14.43 0.34 10.74
C THR A 402 -15.79 1.01 10.77
N PHE A 403 -15.84 2.28 10.35
CA PHE A 403 -17.04 3.09 10.30
C PHE A 403 -17.24 3.65 8.89
N PHE A 404 -18.48 3.86 8.50
CA PHE A 404 -18.78 4.61 7.28
C PHE A 404 -18.28 6.06 7.41
N THR A 405 -17.73 6.60 6.32
CA THR A 405 -17.40 8.03 6.26
C THR A 405 -18.70 8.82 6.16
N ALA A 406 -19.13 9.42 7.24
CA ALA A 406 -20.27 10.35 7.23
C ALA A 406 -19.75 11.77 7.01
N LYS A 407 -20.35 12.52 6.05
CA LYS A 407 -20.04 13.94 5.82
C LYS A 407 -20.20 14.80 7.09
N GLU A 408 -20.99 14.34 8.04
CA GLU A 408 -21.32 15.03 9.29
C GLU A 408 -20.59 14.48 10.53
N ALA A 409 -19.81 13.41 10.42
CA ALA A 409 -19.22 12.74 11.57
C ALA A 409 -18.33 13.68 12.42
N GLU A 410 -17.57 14.56 11.79
CA GLU A 410 -16.69 15.52 12.47
C GLU A 410 -17.50 16.59 13.23
N GLY A 411 -18.61 17.07 12.66
CA GLY A 411 -19.52 17.98 13.31
C GLY A 411 -20.26 17.34 14.49
N SER A 412 -20.67 16.09 14.34
CA SER A 412 -21.34 15.33 15.40
C SER A 412 -20.38 14.99 16.55
N TRP A 413 -19.13 14.62 16.23
CA TRP A 413 -18.09 14.38 17.23
C TRP A 413 -17.77 15.63 18.04
N ARG A 414 -17.62 16.79 17.41
CA ARG A 414 -17.43 18.07 18.09
C ARG A 414 -18.60 18.44 19.00
N LYS A 415 -19.83 18.22 18.56
CA LYS A 415 -21.03 18.44 19.38
C LYS A 415 -21.02 17.52 20.60
N PHE A 416 -20.65 16.25 20.41
CA PHE A 416 -20.54 15.27 21.47
C PHE A 416 -19.43 15.63 22.46
N LEU A 417 -18.25 16.03 22.02
CA LEU A 417 -17.16 16.50 22.91
C LEU A 417 -17.55 17.76 23.68
N ASN A 418 -18.22 18.72 23.02
CA ASN A 418 -18.72 19.91 23.69
C ASN A 418 -19.79 19.58 24.75
N TYR A 419 -20.64 18.61 24.47
CA TYR A 419 -21.61 18.08 25.45
C TYR A 419 -20.88 17.47 26.66
N LEU A 420 -19.90 16.59 26.44
CA LEU A 420 -19.13 15.99 27.52
C LEU A 420 -18.40 17.04 28.39
N MET A 421 -17.81 18.05 27.78
CA MET A 421 -17.11 19.10 28.49
C MET A 421 -18.03 20.04 29.28
N LYS A 422 -19.17 20.41 28.70
CA LYS A 422 -20.07 21.42 29.30
C LYS A 422 -21.12 20.79 30.21
N ASP A 423 -21.75 19.72 29.76
CA ASP A 423 -22.94 19.17 30.43
C ASP A 423 -22.59 18.02 31.39
N VAL A 424 -21.52 17.27 31.09
CA VAL A 424 -21.05 16.16 31.93
C VAL A 424 -19.84 16.56 32.78
N GLN A 425 -19.28 17.77 32.56
CA GLN A 425 -18.12 18.33 33.29
C GLN A 425 -16.88 17.41 33.27
N ILE A 426 -16.72 16.62 32.20
CA ILE A 426 -15.52 15.81 32.01
C ILE A 426 -14.40 16.71 31.48
N ASP A 427 -13.26 16.72 32.16
CA ASP A 427 -12.06 17.39 31.67
C ASP A 427 -11.48 16.57 30.51
N LEU A 428 -11.72 17.06 29.30
CA LEU A 428 -11.20 16.49 28.06
C LEU A 428 -10.06 17.34 27.48
N SER A 429 -9.40 18.18 28.32
CA SER A 429 -8.31 19.05 27.84
C SER A 429 -7.20 18.25 27.13
N PHE A 430 -6.91 17.02 27.56
CA PHE A 430 -5.97 16.12 26.91
C PHE A 430 -6.48 15.62 25.53
N TRP A 431 -7.80 15.58 25.29
CA TRP A 431 -8.36 15.18 23.99
C TRP A 431 -8.32 16.31 22.95
N SER A 432 -8.13 17.54 23.41
CA SER A 432 -7.91 18.70 22.54
C SER A 432 -6.46 18.85 22.10
N ASP A 433 -5.54 18.02 22.61
CA ASP A 433 -4.17 17.95 22.14
C ASP A 433 -4.17 17.45 20.69
N PRO A 434 -3.56 18.19 19.73
CA PRO A 434 -3.48 17.80 18.33
C PRO A 434 -2.78 16.45 18.12
N ASN A 435 -1.94 16.02 19.05
CA ASN A 435 -1.32 14.69 19.00
C ASN A 435 -2.32 13.58 19.33
N PHE A 436 -3.36 13.88 20.10
CA PHE A 436 -4.42 12.91 20.41
C PHE A 436 -5.47 12.81 19.28
N ALA A 437 -5.75 13.92 18.59
CA ALA A 437 -6.62 13.92 17.41
C ALA A 437 -6.10 13.05 16.25
N ARG A 438 -4.84 12.60 16.33
CA ARG A 438 -4.27 11.60 15.42
C ARG A 438 -4.64 10.16 15.80
N PHE A 439 -5.21 9.92 16.96
CA PHE A 439 -5.56 8.60 17.50
C PHE A 439 -7.08 8.35 17.56
N ALA A 440 -7.89 9.36 17.31
CA ALA A 440 -9.36 9.27 17.22
C ALA A 440 -9.82 9.21 15.71
#